data_ddbdfaada50d39eb526a72830b7cd2fb
#
_entry.id   ddbdfaada50d39eb526a72830b7cd2fb
#
_cell.length_a   1.000
_cell.length_b   1.000
_cell.length_c   1.000
_cell.angle_alpha   90.00
_cell.angle_beta   90.00
_cell.angle_gamma   90.00
#
_symmetry.space_group_name_H-M   'P 1'
#
loop_
_entity.id
_entity.type
_entity.pdbx_description
1 polymer ?
#
loop_
_entity_poly.entity_id
_entity_poly.type
_entity_poly.pdbx_seq_one_letter_code
_entity_poly.pdbx_strand_id
1 'polypeptide(L)'
;SVNEVICHGIPDARPLEDGDLVKIDVTAYIGGVHGDTCATFRCGEVDEAGRLLSERTHEALVRAINAVRPGRQVNIIGRVIESYAKRFGYGVVRDYTGHGVHTAFHSGLVIPHYDEPAYDTVIRPGMTFTIEPMITLGTSDWYMWEDGWTVLTADGSRCAQFEHTLVVTDNGAEVLTLP
;
A
#
# COMPACT_ATOMS: atom_id res chain seq x y z
N SER A 1 0.12 -12.38 2.75
CA SER A 1 -0.58 -12.43 1.44
C SER A 1 0.39 -12.85 0.35
N VAL A 2 0.03 -13.84 -0.49
CA VAL A 2 0.90 -14.41 -1.52
C VAL A 2 0.31 -14.15 -2.92
N ASN A 3 1.14 -13.75 -3.87
CA ASN A 3 0.82 -13.57 -5.30
C ASN A 3 -0.44 -12.73 -5.55
N GLU A 4 -1.55 -13.37 -6.02
CA GLU A 4 -2.83 -12.75 -6.35
C GLU A 4 -3.63 -12.30 -5.12
N VAL A 5 -3.25 -12.71 -3.91
CA VAL A 5 -3.88 -12.21 -2.68
C VAL A 5 -3.43 -10.76 -2.47
N ILE A 6 -4.35 -9.82 -2.62
CA ILE A 6 -4.07 -8.37 -2.51
C ILE A 6 -3.67 -8.03 -1.08
N CYS A 7 -4.54 -8.32 -0.12
CA CYS A 7 -4.34 -8.05 1.31
C CYS A 7 -5.14 -9.03 2.17
N HIS A 8 -4.96 -8.98 3.49
CA HIS A 8 -5.70 -9.76 4.47
C HIS A 8 -5.54 -11.29 4.33
N GLY A 9 -4.50 -11.77 3.64
CA GLY A 9 -4.24 -13.19 3.53
C GLY A 9 -4.00 -13.82 4.90
N ILE A 10 -4.73 -14.90 5.20
CA ILE A 10 -4.55 -15.65 6.44
C ILE A 10 -3.42 -16.66 6.22
N PRO A 11 -2.36 -16.64 7.05
CA PRO A 11 -1.30 -17.64 6.95
C PRO A 11 -1.83 -19.05 7.13
N ASP A 12 -1.42 -19.96 6.26
CA ASP A 12 -1.79 -21.36 6.25
C ASP A 12 -0.56 -22.29 6.18
N ALA A 13 -0.78 -23.58 5.93
CA ALA A 13 0.28 -24.58 5.83
C ALA A 13 0.91 -24.68 4.42
N ARG A 14 0.48 -23.87 3.44
CA ARG A 14 1.06 -23.84 2.11
C ARG A 14 2.53 -23.37 2.20
N PRO A 15 3.51 -24.18 1.78
CA PRO A 15 4.89 -23.71 1.73
C PRO A 15 5.03 -22.64 0.64
N LEU A 16 5.93 -21.69 0.89
CA LEU A 16 6.32 -20.71 -0.13
C LEU A 16 7.19 -21.42 -1.18
N GLU A 17 7.04 -21.03 -2.44
CA GLU A 17 7.73 -21.60 -3.58
C GLU A 17 8.61 -20.57 -4.28
N ASP A 18 9.59 -21.03 -5.05
CA ASP A 18 10.36 -20.17 -5.95
C ASP A 18 9.41 -19.43 -6.91
N GLY A 19 9.58 -18.12 -7.00
CA GLY A 19 8.74 -17.26 -7.82
C GLY A 19 7.61 -16.57 -7.08
N ASP A 20 7.31 -16.94 -5.83
CA ASP A 20 6.29 -16.27 -5.03
C ASP A 20 6.67 -14.83 -4.69
N LEU A 21 5.67 -13.95 -4.73
CA LEU A 21 5.69 -12.63 -4.12
C LEU A 21 4.91 -12.68 -2.81
N VAL A 22 5.56 -12.42 -1.69
CA VAL A 22 4.97 -12.51 -0.36
C VAL A 22 4.89 -11.12 0.26
N LYS A 23 3.70 -10.64 0.51
CA LYS A 23 3.43 -9.40 1.25
C LYS A 23 3.30 -9.73 2.72
N ILE A 24 4.15 -9.14 3.54
CA ILE A 24 4.10 -9.23 5.00
C ILE A 24 3.71 -7.87 5.52
N ASP A 25 2.53 -7.83 6.13
CA ASP A 25 1.90 -6.64 6.66
C ASP A 25 1.82 -6.77 8.19
N VAL A 26 2.36 -5.79 8.90
CA VAL A 26 2.55 -5.85 10.34
C VAL A 26 2.12 -4.57 11.00
N THR A 27 1.07 -4.68 11.81
CA THR A 27 0.65 -3.61 12.72
C THR A 27 1.18 -3.88 14.13
N ALA A 28 1.82 -2.91 14.73
CA ALA A 28 2.25 -2.95 16.12
C ALA A 28 1.54 -1.89 16.96
N TYR A 29 1.15 -2.26 18.19
CA TYR A 29 0.59 -1.33 19.17
C TYR A 29 1.52 -1.28 20.39
N ILE A 30 2.12 -0.12 20.62
CA ILE A 30 3.06 0.08 21.74
C ILE A 30 2.95 1.50 22.30
N GLY A 31 3.00 1.63 23.60
CA GLY A 31 2.97 2.94 24.26
C GLY A 31 1.69 3.75 24.00
N GLY A 32 0.58 3.11 23.61
CA GLY A 32 -0.70 3.78 23.34
C GLY A 32 -0.89 4.23 21.89
N VAL A 33 0.02 3.90 20.98
CA VAL A 33 -0.05 4.25 19.55
C VAL A 33 0.16 3.04 18.66
N HIS A 34 -0.39 3.10 17.44
CA HIS A 34 -0.19 2.10 16.39
C HIS A 34 0.88 2.57 15.41
N GLY A 35 1.63 1.60 14.90
CA GLY A 35 2.48 1.76 13.71
C GLY A 35 2.20 0.61 12.75
N ASP A 36 2.15 0.90 11.46
CA ASP A 36 1.78 -0.04 10.41
C ASP A 36 2.77 0.00 9.27
N THR A 37 3.13 -1.17 8.73
CA THR A 37 4.10 -1.28 7.65
C THR A 37 3.96 -2.59 6.90
N CYS A 38 4.11 -2.53 5.58
CA CYS A 38 4.07 -3.70 4.72
C CYS A 38 5.25 -3.70 3.74
N ALA A 39 5.75 -4.89 3.44
CA ALA A 39 6.73 -5.08 2.38
C ALA A 39 6.46 -6.34 1.57
N THR A 40 6.73 -6.27 0.26
CA THR A 40 6.70 -7.41 -0.65
C THR A 40 8.09 -8.03 -0.72
N PHE A 41 8.20 -9.29 -0.36
CA PHE A 41 9.40 -10.11 -0.46
C PHE A 41 9.31 -11.04 -1.67
N ARG A 42 10.44 -11.28 -2.31
CA ARG A 42 10.59 -12.21 -3.42
C ARG A 42 11.15 -13.52 -2.89
N CYS A 43 10.45 -14.62 -3.13
CA CYS A 43 10.94 -15.96 -2.77
C CYS A 43 11.73 -16.54 -3.92
N GLY A 44 13.02 -16.81 -3.69
CA GLY A 44 13.93 -17.40 -4.68
C GLY A 44 13.99 -16.60 -5.99
N GLU A 45 13.96 -17.30 -7.11
CA GLU A 45 14.03 -16.71 -8.47
C GLU A 45 12.64 -16.31 -8.96
N VAL A 46 12.34 -15.02 -8.91
CA VAL A 46 11.08 -14.45 -9.43
C VAL A 46 11.29 -13.97 -10.87
N ASP A 47 10.33 -14.22 -11.74
CA ASP A 47 10.36 -13.76 -13.13
C ASP A 47 10.45 -12.21 -13.24
N GLU A 48 10.79 -11.72 -14.42
CA GLU A 48 10.98 -10.29 -14.66
C GLU A 48 9.71 -9.49 -14.35
N ALA A 49 8.53 -10.02 -14.68
CA ALA A 49 7.27 -9.33 -14.43
C ALA A 49 7.01 -9.12 -12.93
N GLY A 50 7.20 -10.16 -12.11
CA GLY A 50 7.07 -10.08 -10.65
C GLY A 50 8.13 -9.19 -10.01
N ARG A 51 9.38 -9.31 -10.47
CA ARG A 51 10.49 -8.44 -10.02
C ARG A 51 10.16 -6.97 -10.28
N LEU A 52 9.76 -6.63 -11.51
CA LEU A 52 9.43 -5.27 -11.89
C LEU A 52 8.18 -4.76 -11.17
N LEU A 53 7.16 -5.60 -10.96
CA LEU A 53 5.98 -5.23 -10.16
C LEU A 53 6.41 -4.80 -8.74
N SER A 54 7.19 -5.63 -8.05
CA SER A 54 7.68 -5.34 -6.69
C SER A 54 8.48 -4.03 -6.65
N GLU A 55 9.47 -3.87 -7.55
CA GLU A 55 10.33 -2.68 -7.59
C GLU A 55 9.53 -1.41 -7.90
N ARG A 56 8.58 -1.48 -8.84
CA ARG A 56 7.77 -0.32 -9.22
C ARG A 56 6.72 0.03 -8.17
N THR A 57 6.19 -0.94 -7.44
CA THR A 57 5.29 -0.67 -6.31
C THR A 57 6.03 0.05 -5.19
N HIS A 58 7.24 -0.39 -4.84
CA HIS A 58 8.09 0.32 -3.89
C HIS A 58 8.41 1.75 -4.36
N GLU A 59 8.80 1.91 -5.62
CA GLU A 59 9.07 3.24 -6.20
C GLU A 59 7.82 4.14 -6.19
N ALA A 60 6.62 3.58 -6.43
CA ALA A 60 5.36 4.33 -6.34
C ALA A 60 5.13 4.88 -4.92
N LEU A 61 5.38 4.05 -3.88
CA LEU A 61 5.34 4.47 -2.48
C LEU A 61 6.32 5.61 -2.21
N VAL A 62 7.59 5.45 -2.58
CA VAL A 62 8.65 6.47 -2.37
C VAL A 62 8.28 7.80 -3.04
N ARG A 63 7.76 7.76 -4.27
CA ARG A 63 7.28 8.96 -4.99
C ARG A 63 6.12 9.63 -4.28
N ALA A 64 5.18 8.84 -3.75
CA ALA A 64 4.03 9.35 -3.02
C ALA A 64 4.47 10.02 -1.70
N ILE A 65 5.36 9.39 -0.94
CA ILE A 65 5.95 9.97 0.28
C ILE A 65 6.62 11.32 -0.05
N ASN A 66 7.42 11.36 -1.11
CA ASN A 66 8.09 12.58 -1.56
C ASN A 66 7.13 13.68 -2.06
N ALA A 67 5.88 13.34 -2.38
CA ALA A 67 4.87 14.33 -2.77
C ALA A 67 4.12 14.95 -1.59
N VAL A 68 4.20 14.36 -0.40
CA VAL A 68 3.57 14.87 0.82
C VAL A 68 4.19 16.22 1.19
N ARG A 69 3.34 17.27 1.26
CA ARG A 69 3.74 18.61 1.72
C ARG A 69 2.58 19.27 2.42
N PRO A 70 2.80 20.00 3.51
CA PRO A 70 1.77 20.83 4.12
C PRO A 70 1.12 21.76 3.11
N GLY A 71 -0.20 21.91 3.21
CA GLY A 71 -1.01 22.74 2.32
C GLY A 71 -1.48 22.04 1.03
N ARG A 72 -0.94 20.89 0.67
CA ARG A 72 -1.48 20.07 -0.43
C ARG A 72 -2.66 19.23 0.07
N GLN A 73 -3.51 18.80 -0.83
CA GLN A 73 -4.58 17.83 -0.53
C GLN A 73 -4.04 16.39 -0.55
N VAL A 74 -4.61 15.51 0.26
CA VAL A 74 -4.19 14.09 0.32
C VAL A 74 -4.29 13.37 -1.03
N ASN A 75 -5.19 13.81 -1.91
CA ASN A 75 -5.32 13.28 -3.27
C ASN A 75 -4.01 13.36 -4.10
N ILE A 76 -3.06 14.23 -3.74
CA ILE A 76 -1.75 14.26 -4.44
C ILE A 76 -1.01 12.93 -4.35
N ILE A 77 -1.20 12.19 -3.25
CA ILE A 77 -0.63 10.88 -3.01
C ILE A 77 -1.13 9.89 -4.07
N GLY A 78 -2.45 9.75 -4.18
CA GLY A 78 -3.09 8.86 -5.15
C GLY A 78 -2.78 9.23 -6.60
N ARG A 79 -2.81 10.52 -6.92
CA ARG A 79 -2.44 11.01 -8.26
C ARG A 79 -1.03 10.59 -8.67
N VAL A 80 -0.07 10.69 -7.77
CA VAL A 80 1.33 10.30 -8.04
C VAL A 80 1.44 8.79 -8.25
N ILE A 81 0.81 7.98 -7.38
CA ILE A 81 0.81 6.52 -7.46
C ILE A 81 0.18 6.05 -8.77
N GLU A 82 -1.06 6.46 -9.04
CA GLU A 82 -1.81 6.01 -10.21
C GLU A 82 -1.14 6.46 -11.52
N SER A 83 -0.69 7.71 -11.58
CA SER A 83 0.04 8.22 -12.74
C SER A 83 1.32 7.43 -13.03
N TYR A 84 2.02 6.98 -11.99
CA TYR A 84 3.22 6.17 -12.14
C TYR A 84 2.88 4.74 -12.58
N ALA A 85 1.93 4.08 -11.93
CA ALA A 85 1.50 2.71 -12.26
C ALA A 85 0.98 2.59 -13.70
N LYS A 86 0.18 3.55 -14.15
CA LYS A 86 -0.38 3.60 -15.52
C LYS A 86 0.67 3.59 -16.63
N ARG A 87 1.90 4.05 -16.38
CA ARG A 87 3.01 4.00 -17.37
C ARG A 87 3.37 2.59 -17.77
N PHE A 88 3.08 1.62 -16.93
CA PHE A 88 3.43 0.22 -17.09
C PHE A 88 2.21 -0.66 -17.36
N GLY A 89 1.02 -0.06 -17.47
CA GLY A 89 -0.23 -0.78 -17.62
C GLY A 89 -0.69 -1.52 -16.35
N TYR A 90 -0.22 -1.10 -15.19
CA TYR A 90 -0.58 -1.72 -13.91
C TYR A 90 -1.92 -1.21 -13.36
N GLY A 91 -2.68 -2.10 -12.73
CA GLY A 91 -3.85 -1.76 -11.95
C GLY A 91 -3.48 -1.19 -10.59
N VAL A 92 -4.31 -0.29 -10.06
CA VAL A 92 -4.21 0.23 -8.70
C VAL A 92 -5.50 -0.05 -7.97
N VAL A 93 -5.44 -0.81 -6.89
CA VAL A 93 -6.62 -1.16 -6.08
C VAL A 93 -7.21 0.09 -5.45
N ARG A 94 -8.56 0.23 -5.46
CA ARG A 94 -9.24 1.46 -5.06
C ARG A 94 -9.96 1.38 -3.73
N ASP A 95 -10.49 0.21 -3.38
CA ASP A 95 -11.36 0.03 -2.22
C ASP A 95 -10.58 -0.19 -0.92
N TYR A 96 -9.29 -0.45 -1.03
CA TYR A 96 -8.34 -0.55 0.08
C TYR A 96 -7.37 0.61 0.00
N THR A 97 -7.36 1.43 1.04
CA THR A 97 -6.67 2.73 1.05
C THR A 97 -5.77 2.85 2.27
N GLY A 98 -4.81 3.73 2.21
CA GLY A 98 -4.13 4.20 3.41
C GLY A 98 -5.09 4.94 4.34
N HIS A 99 -4.69 5.08 5.58
CA HIS A 99 -5.53 5.60 6.64
C HIS A 99 -4.76 6.43 7.66
N GLY A 100 -5.45 7.31 8.35
CA GLY A 100 -4.89 7.95 9.53
C GLY A 100 -4.64 6.92 10.63
N VAL A 101 -3.49 6.96 11.27
CA VAL A 101 -3.03 6.01 12.29
C VAL A 101 -2.37 6.74 13.44
N HIS A 102 -2.82 6.46 14.69
CA HIS A 102 -2.23 6.97 15.92
C HIS A 102 -2.72 6.14 17.12
N THR A 103 -3.49 6.71 18.08
CA THR A 103 -4.12 5.97 19.19
C THR A 103 -5.24 5.04 18.72
N ALA A 104 -5.88 5.34 17.59
CA ALA A 104 -6.75 4.43 16.85
C ALA A 104 -5.99 3.85 15.66
N PHE A 105 -6.20 2.57 15.37
CA PHE A 105 -5.61 1.90 14.19
C PHE A 105 -6.08 2.59 12.91
N HIS A 106 -7.38 2.80 12.75
CA HIS A 106 -7.97 3.59 11.66
C HIS A 106 -8.65 4.83 12.26
N SER A 107 -8.14 6.03 11.96
CA SER A 107 -8.66 7.27 12.55
C SER A 107 -9.72 7.98 11.70
N GLY A 108 -10.20 7.35 10.63
CA GLY A 108 -11.21 7.92 9.71
C GLY A 108 -10.65 8.83 8.62
N LEU A 109 -9.37 9.20 8.64
CA LEU A 109 -8.70 9.85 7.51
C LEU A 109 -8.43 8.80 6.43
N VAL A 110 -8.86 9.05 5.19
CA VAL A 110 -8.61 8.19 4.03
C VAL A 110 -7.47 8.77 3.19
N ILE A 111 -6.53 7.91 2.82
CA ILE A 111 -5.41 8.23 1.93
C ILE A 111 -5.58 7.42 0.63
N PRO A 112 -6.11 8.01 -0.46
CA PRO A 112 -6.33 7.29 -1.70
C PRO A 112 -4.99 6.96 -2.39
N HIS A 113 -4.96 5.82 -3.11
CA HIS A 113 -3.82 5.43 -3.96
C HIS A 113 -4.09 5.70 -5.44
N TYR A 114 -5.22 6.32 -5.77
CA TYR A 114 -5.65 6.72 -7.12
C TYR A 114 -6.08 8.18 -7.13
N ASP A 115 -6.14 8.78 -8.33
CA ASP A 115 -6.53 10.20 -8.47
C ASP A 115 -8.04 10.36 -8.28
N GLU A 116 -8.43 10.88 -7.13
CA GLU A 116 -9.83 11.16 -6.78
C GLU A 116 -9.92 12.52 -6.07
N PRO A 117 -10.27 13.57 -6.81
CA PRO A 117 -10.31 14.95 -6.27
C PRO A 117 -11.27 15.16 -5.09
N ALA A 118 -12.22 14.23 -4.86
CA ALA A 118 -13.12 14.31 -3.71
C ALA A 118 -12.39 14.12 -2.37
N TYR A 119 -11.19 13.50 -2.37
CA TYR A 119 -10.32 13.45 -1.19
C TYR A 119 -9.50 14.74 -1.09
N ASP A 120 -10.13 15.78 -0.62
CA ASP A 120 -9.61 17.16 -0.59
C ASP A 120 -9.03 17.58 0.77
N THR A 121 -8.95 16.67 1.73
CA THR A 121 -8.36 16.95 3.06
C THR A 121 -6.97 17.56 2.91
N VAL A 122 -6.80 18.73 3.51
CA VAL A 122 -5.52 19.46 3.46
C VAL A 122 -4.52 18.85 4.43
N ILE A 123 -3.37 18.47 3.91
CA ILE A 123 -2.23 17.95 4.69
C ILE A 123 -1.70 19.04 5.63
N ARG A 124 -1.52 18.71 6.90
CA ARG A 124 -1.04 19.62 7.94
C ARG A 124 0.08 18.97 8.75
N PRO A 125 1.06 19.75 9.25
CA PRO A 125 2.05 19.24 10.17
C PRO A 125 1.41 18.53 11.38
N GLY A 126 2.03 17.43 11.81
CA GLY A 126 1.55 16.58 12.91
C GLY A 126 0.53 15.53 12.51
N MET A 127 0.00 15.52 11.27
CA MET A 127 -0.81 14.39 10.80
C MET A 127 0.04 13.13 10.71
N THR A 128 -0.53 12.00 11.15
CA THR A 128 0.04 10.66 11.00
C THR A 128 -0.91 9.77 10.18
N PHE A 129 -0.38 9.10 9.18
CA PHE A 129 -1.15 8.22 8.30
C PHE A 129 -0.26 7.22 7.58
N THR A 130 -0.87 6.19 6.99
CA THR A 130 -0.20 5.22 6.12
C THR A 130 -0.27 5.65 4.65
N ILE A 131 0.72 5.24 3.88
CA ILE A 131 0.67 5.15 2.41
C ILE A 131 1.05 3.73 2.06
N GLU A 132 0.14 3.00 1.39
CA GLU A 132 0.21 1.54 1.23
C GLU A 132 -0.29 1.05 -0.14
N PRO A 133 0.23 1.56 -1.26
CA PRO A 133 -0.31 1.22 -2.57
C PRO A 133 -0.26 -0.28 -2.85
N MET A 134 -1.43 -0.83 -3.23
CA MET A 134 -1.61 -2.18 -3.75
C MET A 134 -1.70 -2.11 -5.27
N ILE A 135 -0.67 -2.59 -5.95
CA ILE A 135 -0.52 -2.51 -7.40
C ILE A 135 -0.53 -3.91 -8.01
N THR A 136 -1.31 -4.09 -9.08
CA THR A 136 -1.51 -5.38 -9.74
C THR A 136 -0.91 -5.41 -11.14
N LEU A 137 -0.50 -6.60 -11.60
CA LEU A 137 -0.06 -6.80 -13.00
C LEU A 137 -1.20 -6.69 -14.02
N GLY A 138 -2.44 -6.88 -13.58
CA GLY A 138 -3.64 -6.89 -14.43
C GLY A 138 -4.71 -5.93 -13.95
N THR A 139 -5.93 -6.45 -13.75
CA THR A 139 -7.06 -5.63 -13.28
C THR A 139 -6.88 -5.13 -11.86
N SER A 140 -7.48 -3.98 -11.56
CA SER A 140 -7.66 -3.50 -10.20
C SER A 140 -8.90 -4.07 -9.52
N ASP A 141 -9.72 -4.85 -10.24
CA ASP A 141 -10.91 -5.47 -9.70
C ASP A 141 -10.53 -6.63 -8.78
N TRP A 142 -11.35 -6.86 -7.79
CA TRP A 142 -11.09 -7.85 -6.74
C TRP A 142 -12.36 -8.58 -6.33
N TYR A 143 -12.19 -9.68 -5.63
CA TYR A 143 -13.26 -10.36 -4.92
C TYR A 143 -12.79 -10.80 -3.54
N MET A 144 -13.74 -10.96 -2.63
CA MET A 144 -13.51 -11.48 -1.29
C MET A 144 -13.62 -13.00 -1.30
N TRP A 145 -12.65 -13.68 -0.72
CA TRP A 145 -12.65 -15.13 -0.58
C TRP A 145 -13.80 -15.62 0.30
N GLU A 146 -14.06 -16.93 0.28
CA GLU A 146 -15.14 -17.55 1.06
C GLU A 146 -15.00 -17.39 2.58
N ASP A 147 -13.80 -17.09 3.05
CA ASP A 147 -13.52 -16.76 4.46
C ASP A 147 -14.08 -15.40 4.91
N GLY A 148 -14.58 -14.59 3.98
CA GLY A 148 -15.13 -13.25 4.25
C GLY A 148 -14.07 -12.23 4.66
N TRP A 149 -12.79 -12.49 4.39
CA TRP A 149 -11.68 -11.64 4.82
C TRP A 149 -10.59 -11.46 3.76
N THR A 150 -10.07 -12.54 3.21
CA THR A 150 -8.99 -12.54 2.21
C THR A 150 -9.46 -11.92 0.90
N VAL A 151 -8.69 -10.99 0.37
CA VAL A 151 -8.99 -10.24 -0.86
C VAL A 151 -8.05 -10.68 -1.98
N LEU A 152 -8.62 -11.05 -3.13
CA LEU A 152 -7.88 -11.54 -4.30
C LEU A 152 -8.16 -10.68 -5.53
N THR A 153 -7.19 -10.63 -6.47
CA THR A 153 -7.42 -10.03 -7.79
C THR A 153 -8.44 -10.84 -8.58
N ALA A 154 -9.36 -10.17 -9.29
CA ALA A 154 -10.43 -10.84 -10.04
C ALA A 154 -9.91 -11.66 -11.23
N ASP A 155 -8.73 -11.35 -11.76
CA ASP A 155 -8.11 -12.01 -12.90
C ASP A 155 -6.96 -12.97 -12.53
N GLY A 156 -6.69 -13.18 -11.22
CA GLY A 156 -5.59 -14.00 -10.74
C GLY A 156 -4.20 -13.41 -10.97
N SER A 157 -4.11 -12.14 -11.35
CA SER A 157 -2.82 -11.47 -11.53
C SER A 157 -2.13 -11.19 -10.19
N ARG A 158 -0.80 -11.23 -10.19
CA ARG A 158 -0.03 -10.93 -8.97
C ARG A 158 -0.18 -9.48 -8.55
N CYS A 159 -0.19 -9.27 -7.24
CA CYS A 159 -0.21 -7.98 -6.57
C CYS A 159 1.05 -7.79 -5.73
N ALA A 160 1.55 -6.57 -5.65
CA ALA A 160 2.56 -6.14 -4.69
C ALA A 160 2.04 -4.98 -3.85
N GLN A 161 2.52 -4.90 -2.61
CA GLN A 161 2.23 -3.82 -1.66
C GLN A 161 3.49 -3.45 -0.91
N PHE A 162 3.67 -2.17 -0.67
CA PHE A 162 4.63 -1.63 0.28
C PHE A 162 3.96 -0.51 1.06
N GLU A 163 4.29 -0.41 2.33
CA GLU A 163 3.63 0.52 3.22
C GLU A 163 4.60 1.12 4.22
N HIS A 164 4.34 2.37 4.57
CA HIS A 164 4.92 3.03 5.71
C HIS A 164 3.92 3.91 6.45
N THR A 165 4.05 3.94 7.78
CA THR A 165 3.48 4.99 8.62
C THR A 165 4.36 6.24 8.54
N LEU A 166 3.71 7.39 8.38
CA LEU A 166 4.35 8.69 8.22
C LEU A 166 3.87 9.68 9.26
N VAL A 167 4.73 10.62 9.62
CA VAL A 167 4.32 11.90 10.25
C VAL A 167 4.61 13.05 9.29
N VAL A 168 3.66 13.96 9.17
CA VAL A 168 3.86 15.20 8.39
C VAL A 168 4.66 16.20 9.23
N THR A 169 5.76 16.68 8.67
CA THR A 169 6.60 17.76 9.21
C THR A 169 6.32 19.10 8.50
N ASP A 170 6.92 20.18 8.95
CA ASP A 170 6.78 21.50 8.28
C ASP A 170 7.28 21.48 6.84
N ASN A 171 8.20 20.58 6.48
CA ASN A 171 8.86 20.53 5.17
C ASN A 171 8.49 19.33 4.30
N GLY A 172 7.66 18.40 4.80
CA GLY A 172 7.30 17.18 4.08
C GLY A 172 6.78 16.08 4.98
N ALA A 173 7.24 14.85 4.80
CA ALA A 173 6.91 13.73 5.65
C ALA A 173 8.18 13.02 6.14
N GLU A 174 8.10 12.50 7.34
CA GLU A 174 9.09 11.59 7.94
C GLU A 174 8.49 10.20 8.05
N VAL A 175 9.25 9.18 7.67
CA VAL A 175 8.85 7.77 7.78
C VAL A 175 9.16 7.27 9.18
N LEU A 176 8.14 6.75 9.87
CA LEU A 176 8.25 6.26 11.26
C LEU A 176 8.55 4.76 11.36
N THR A 177 8.39 4.01 10.27
CA THR A 177 8.51 2.54 10.23
C THR A 177 9.75 2.07 9.46
N LEU A 178 10.78 2.88 9.39
CA LEU A 178 12.11 2.43 8.95
C LEU A 178 12.83 1.72 10.09
N PRO A 179 13.62 0.63 9.78
CA PRO A 179 14.42 -0.07 10.79
C PRO A 179 15.57 0.79 11.33
#